data_c836822bdf1514d8d3b7377763265f2b
#
_entry.id   c836822bdf1514d8d3b7377763265f2b
#
_cell.length_a   1.000
_cell.length_b   1.000
_cell.length_c   1.000
_cell.angle_alpha   90.00
_cell.angle_beta   90.00
_cell.angle_gamma   90.00
#
_symmetry.space_group_name_H-M   'P 1'
#
loop_
_entity.id
_entity.type
_entity.pdbx_description
1 polymer ?
#
loop_
_entity_poly.entity_id
_entity_poly.type
_entity_poly.pdbx_seq_one_letter_code
_entity_poly.pdbx_strand_id
1 'polypeptide(L)'
;MRKHILMSLCAGSLLLGACAGKGEQKMSVSQEPDTLLMLVGSYASADQEGIKTYRFNQETGEAVLASTLSGIENPSFLVPTEDGTHVYAVGETEKGFTANALALDTLTSGLALLNRQAT
;
A
#
# COMPACT_ATOMS: atom_id res chain seq x y z
N MET A 1 39.26 0.10 -49.61
CA MET A 1 39.07 0.05 -49.19
C MET A 1 38.54 -0.13 -48.34
N ARG A 2 38.33 -0.21 -48.01
CA ARG A 2 38.07 -0.30 -47.34
C ARG A 2 37.48 -0.20 -46.47
N LYS A 3 37.24 -0.12 -46.06
CA LYS A 3 36.93 0.10 -45.33
C LYS A 3 35.96 0.02 -44.73
N HIS A 4 35.61 0.01 -44.59
CA HIS A 4 34.84 0.05 -44.14
C HIS A 4 34.14 -0.34 -43.29
N ILE A 5 34.20 -0.41 -43.23
CA ILE A 5 33.64 -0.77 -42.75
C ILE A 5 33.06 -0.88 -41.79
N LEU A 6 33.08 -0.72 -41.64
CA LEU A 6 32.60 -0.75 -40.89
C LEU A 6 31.84 -0.79 -40.17
N MET A 7 31.73 -0.56 -40.18
CA MET A 7 31.16 -0.44 -39.64
C MET A 7 30.43 -0.66 -38.96
N SER A 8 30.31 -0.60 -38.94
CA SER A 8 29.66 -0.67 -38.46
C SER A 8 29.03 -1.12 -37.77
N LEU A 9 28.98 -1.37 -37.67
CA LEU A 9 28.32 -1.89 -37.11
C LEU A 9 27.95 -1.85 -36.03
N CYS A 10 28.20 -1.41 -35.77
CA CYS A 10 27.95 -1.34 -34.77
C CYS A 10 27.03 -1.20 -34.35
N ALA A 11 26.98 -1.17 -34.60
CA ALA A 11 26.19 -1.08 -34.25
C ALA A 11 25.46 -1.53 -33.59
N GLY A 12 25.42 -1.70 -33.71
CA GLY A 12 24.52 -2.07 -33.22
C GLY A 12 24.40 -2.47 -32.10
N SER A 13 24.74 -2.56 -31.93
CA SER A 13 24.57 -3.02 -30.95
C SER A 13 23.99 -2.56 -30.06
N LEU A 14 23.97 -2.27 -30.06
CA LEU A 14 23.51 -1.97 -29.34
C LEU A 14 22.68 -2.06 -28.76
N LEU A 15 22.77 -2.03 -28.80
CA LEU A 15 22.11 -2.05 -28.33
C LEU A 15 21.34 -2.52 -27.82
N LEU A 16 21.25 -2.46 -28.13
CA LEU A 16 20.52 -3.07 -27.90
C LEU A 16 20.25 -3.43 -26.85
N GLY A 17 20.81 -3.76 -26.66
CA GLY A 17 20.57 -4.47 -25.57
C GLY A 17 20.02 -3.71 -24.57
N ALA A 18 20.60 -2.82 -24.48
CA ALA A 18 20.17 -2.00 -23.52
C ALA A 18 18.73 -1.99 -23.40
N CYS A 19 18.22 -1.96 -24.46
CA CYS A 19 16.83 -1.84 -24.43
C CYS A 19 16.22 -2.93 -23.70
N ALA A 20 16.72 -4.05 -23.87
CA ALA A 20 16.06 -5.16 -23.31
C ALA A 20 15.94 -4.99 -21.85
N GLY A 21 16.97 -4.60 -21.25
CA GLY A 21 16.94 -4.53 -19.84
C GLY A 21 15.87 -3.67 -19.32
N LYS A 22 15.55 -2.66 -20.00
CA LYS A 22 14.58 -1.79 -19.46
C LYS A 22 13.27 -2.42 -19.24
N GLY A 23 12.94 -3.27 -20.09
CA GLY A 23 11.62 -3.83 -19.98
C GLY A 23 11.35 -4.42 -18.65
N GLU A 24 12.26 -5.14 -18.15
CA GLU A 24 12.01 -5.82 -16.93
C GLU A 24 11.96 -4.92 -15.74
N GLN A 25 12.67 -3.87 -15.81
CA GLN A 25 12.72 -3.03 -14.66
C GLN A 25 11.38 -2.50 -14.25
N LYS A 26 10.55 -2.28 -15.21
CA LYS A 26 9.29 -1.73 -14.87
C LYS A 26 8.45 -2.65 -14.07
N MET A 27 8.71 -3.90 -14.18
CA MET A 27 7.90 -4.84 -13.48
C MET A 27 8.21 -4.85 -11.99
N SER A 28 9.36 -4.38 -11.62
CA SER A 28 9.64 -4.30 -10.20
C SER A 28 8.90 -3.08 -9.67
N VAL A 29 7.87 -3.35 -8.94
CA VAL A 29 7.26 -2.34 -8.12
C VAL A 29 8.20 -2.19 -6.94
N SER A 30 9.17 -1.33 -7.10
CA SER A 30 9.97 -0.98 -5.96
C SER A 30 9.07 -0.17 -5.04
N GLN A 31 8.81 -0.72 -3.89
CA GLN A 31 8.31 0.11 -2.82
C GLN A 31 9.44 1.08 -2.54
N GLU A 32 9.13 2.33 -2.61
CA GLU A 32 10.12 3.33 -2.24
C GLU A 32 10.55 3.03 -0.81
N PRO A 33 11.83 2.89 -0.56
CA PRO A 33 12.30 2.41 0.73
C PRO A 33 11.86 3.24 1.92
N ASP A 34 11.46 4.46 1.69
CA ASP A 34 11.05 5.36 2.76
C ASP A 34 9.52 5.48 2.89
N THR A 35 8.77 4.64 2.23
CA THR A 35 7.32 4.69 2.27
C THR A 35 6.75 3.62 3.19
N LEU A 36 5.95 4.03 4.14
CA LEU A 36 5.24 3.15 5.06
C LEU A 36 3.74 3.20 4.77
N LEU A 37 3.06 2.14 5.17
CA LEU A 37 1.62 2.14 5.23
C LEU A 37 1.18 2.68 6.59
N MET A 38 0.48 3.79 6.59
CA MET A 38 -0.02 4.42 7.80
C MET A 38 -1.52 4.14 7.93
N LEU A 39 -1.94 3.66 9.08
CA LEU A 39 -3.33 3.38 9.39
C LEU A 39 -3.84 4.46 10.33
N VAL A 40 -4.99 5.04 10.01
CA VAL A 40 -5.60 6.10 10.81
C VAL A 40 -7.03 5.73 11.14
N GLY A 41 -7.36 5.67 12.43
CA GLY A 41 -8.72 5.54 12.92
C GLY A 41 -9.23 6.89 13.39
N SER A 42 -10.54 7.06 13.42
CA SER A 42 -11.15 8.31 13.84
C SER A 42 -12.50 8.07 14.50
N TYR A 43 -12.97 9.03 15.31
CA TYR A 43 -14.31 8.99 15.84
C TYR A 43 -15.27 9.37 14.71
N ALA A 44 -15.99 8.38 14.21
CA ALA A 44 -16.88 8.52 13.07
C ALA A 44 -18.01 7.50 13.20
N SER A 45 -19.19 7.85 12.73
CA SER A 45 -20.32 6.91 12.71
C SER A 45 -20.04 5.77 11.73
N ALA A 46 -20.76 4.67 11.88
CA ALA A 46 -20.51 3.46 11.09
C ALA A 46 -20.69 3.66 9.59
N ASP A 47 -21.48 4.63 9.18
CA ASP A 47 -21.71 4.93 7.78
C ASP A 47 -20.61 5.82 7.17
N GLN A 48 -19.72 6.31 8.00
CA GLN A 48 -18.60 7.15 7.55
C GLN A 48 -17.32 6.33 7.43
N GLU A 49 -16.36 6.88 6.69
CA GLU A 49 -15.07 6.25 6.47
C GLU A 49 -14.16 6.47 7.67
N GLY A 50 -14.43 5.74 8.75
CA GLY A 50 -13.73 5.92 10.03
C GLY A 50 -12.30 5.41 10.03
N ILE A 51 -11.93 4.52 9.11
CA ILE A 51 -10.56 4.05 9.00
C ILE A 51 -10.03 4.43 7.63
N LYS A 52 -8.80 4.93 7.59
CA LYS A 52 -8.13 5.31 6.36
C LYS A 52 -6.71 4.78 6.35
N THR A 53 -6.25 4.38 5.16
CA THR A 53 -4.87 4.00 4.97
C THR A 53 -4.19 5.02 4.08
N TYR A 54 -2.94 5.32 4.37
CA TYR A 54 -2.14 6.27 3.62
C TYR A 54 -0.77 5.66 3.30
N ARG A 55 -0.24 6.02 2.16
CA ARG A 55 1.18 5.83 1.89
C ARG A 55 1.89 7.04 2.45
N PHE A 56 2.72 6.80 3.42
CA PHE A 56 3.39 7.87 4.17
C PHE A 56 4.88 7.85 3.87
N ASN A 57 5.38 8.94 3.34
CA ASN A 57 6.80 9.10 3.07
C ASN A 57 7.49 9.65 4.31
N GLN A 58 8.38 8.85 4.89
CA GLN A 58 9.06 9.21 6.14
C GLN A 58 10.05 10.36 5.98
N GLU A 59 10.55 10.58 4.78
CA GLU A 59 11.54 11.60 4.52
C GLU A 59 10.90 12.97 4.35
N THR A 60 9.80 13.02 3.60
CA THR A 60 9.13 14.29 3.29
C THR A 60 7.96 14.59 4.21
N GLY A 61 7.41 13.57 4.87
CA GLY A 61 6.20 13.72 5.69
C GLY A 61 4.92 13.70 4.86
N GLU A 62 5.01 13.45 3.57
CA GLU A 62 3.83 13.43 2.71
C GLU A 62 2.99 12.18 2.97
N ALA A 63 1.67 12.35 3.03
CA ALA A 63 0.73 11.25 3.21
C ALA A 63 -0.27 11.26 2.07
N VAL A 64 -0.32 10.19 1.30
CA VAL A 64 -1.24 10.04 0.17
C VAL A 64 -2.28 8.99 0.52
N LEU A 65 -3.56 9.36 0.45
CA LEU A 65 -4.66 8.45 0.76
C LEU A 65 -4.63 7.25 -0.18
N ALA A 66 -4.67 6.05 0.39
CA ALA A 66 -4.62 4.81 -0.37
C ALA A 66 -5.96 4.08 -0.35
N SER A 67 -6.63 4.01 0.80
CA SER A 67 -7.94 3.38 0.89
C SER A 67 -8.72 3.86 2.11
N THR A 68 -10.01 3.58 2.13
CA THR A 68 -10.91 3.92 3.23
C THR A 68 -11.77 2.73 3.58
N LEU A 69 -12.23 2.66 4.83
CA LEU A 69 -13.17 1.63 5.28
C LEU A 69 -14.22 2.26 6.18
N SER A 70 -15.50 1.96 5.89
CA SER A 70 -16.62 2.29 6.74
C SER A 70 -17.14 1.02 7.42
N GLY A 71 -18.17 1.14 8.22
CA GLY A 71 -18.82 -0.01 8.84
C GLY A 71 -18.41 -0.27 10.27
N ILE A 72 -17.51 0.49 10.83
CA ILE A 72 -17.11 0.38 12.23
C ILE A 72 -17.37 1.73 12.91
N GLU A 73 -18.15 1.71 13.96
CA GLU A 73 -18.48 2.93 14.70
C GLU A 73 -17.29 3.30 15.60
N ASN A 74 -16.86 4.54 15.50
CA ASN A 74 -15.76 5.12 16.27
C ASN A 74 -14.55 4.19 16.37
N PRO A 75 -13.88 3.86 15.25
CA PRO A 75 -12.70 3.01 15.28
C PRO A 75 -11.53 3.76 15.91
N SER A 76 -11.46 3.72 17.22
CA SER A 76 -10.55 4.57 18.01
C SER A 76 -9.14 3.99 18.18
N PHE A 77 -8.97 2.69 17.97
CA PHE A 77 -7.68 2.03 18.17
C PHE A 77 -7.47 0.94 17.13
N LEU A 78 -6.30 0.93 16.52
CA LEU A 78 -5.93 -0.01 15.46
C LEU A 78 -4.61 -0.68 15.78
N VAL A 79 -4.53 -2.00 15.58
CA VAL A 79 -3.30 -2.77 15.78
C VAL A 79 -3.06 -3.66 14.57
N PRO A 80 -2.04 -3.41 13.76
CA PRO A 80 -1.68 -4.34 12.69
C PRO A 80 -0.94 -5.54 13.27
N THR A 81 -1.07 -6.68 12.59
CA THR A 81 -0.29 -7.86 12.91
C THR A 81 1.15 -7.70 12.44
N GLU A 82 2.04 -8.46 13.06
CA GLU A 82 3.47 -8.36 12.77
C GLU A 82 3.77 -8.74 11.32
N ASP A 83 3.01 -9.65 10.76
CA ASP A 83 3.17 -10.09 9.36
C ASP A 83 2.49 -9.13 8.36
N GLY A 84 1.79 -8.12 8.85
CA GLY A 84 1.15 -7.13 8.00
C GLY A 84 -0.06 -7.62 7.23
N THR A 85 -0.63 -8.76 7.58
CA THR A 85 -1.77 -9.32 6.84
C THR A 85 -3.13 -8.96 7.44
N HIS A 86 -3.16 -8.55 8.70
CA HIS A 86 -4.41 -8.23 9.40
C HIS A 86 -4.28 -6.96 10.23
N VAL A 87 -5.43 -6.38 10.55
CA VAL A 87 -5.52 -5.24 11.46
C VAL A 87 -6.67 -5.54 12.43
N TYR A 88 -6.45 -5.35 13.70
CA TYR A 88 -7.52 -5.42 14.69
C TYR A 88 -7.92 -4.01 15.07
N ALA A 89 -9.23 -3.76 15.05
CA ALA A 89 -9.77 -2.43 15.32
C ALA A 89 -10.80 -2.50 16.46
N VAL A 90 -10.68 -1.59 17.40
CA VAL A 90 -11.71 -1.41 18.42
C VAL A 90 -12.74 -0.45 17.88
N GLY A 91 -14.02 -0.81 17.97
CA GLY A 91 -15.11 0.10 17.71
C GLY A 91 -15.80 0.46 19.02
N GLU A 92 -16.07 1.74 19.22
CA GLU A 92 -16.75 2.22 20.43
C GLU A 92 -18.18 2.59 20.09
N THR A 93 -19.12 1.96 20.76
CA THR A 93 -20.56 2.21 20.54
C THR A 93 -21.23 2.62 21.86
N GLU A 94 -22.42 3.16 21.77
CA GLU A 94 -23.17 3.50 22.97
C GLU A 94 -23.48 2.28 23.85
N LYS A 95 -23.40 1.09 23.29
CA LYS A 95 -23.74 -0.15 24.00
C LYS A 95 -22.50 -0.90 24.47
N GLY A 96 -21.33 -0.38 24.23
CA GLY A 96 -20.07 -1.05 24.61
C GLY A 96 -19.08 -1.01 23.48
N PHE A 97 -18.24 -2.01 23.44
CA PHE A 97 -17.15 -2.04 22.47
C PHE A 97 -17.30 -3.21 21.51
N THR A 98 -16.66 -3.11 20.36
CA THR A 98 -16.54 -4.21 19.42
C THR A 98 -15.07 -4.42 19.08
N ALA A 99 -14.69 -5.70 18.93
CA ALA A 99 -13.39 -6.07 18.40
C ALA A 99 -13.61 -6.51 16.95
N ASN A 100 -12.92 -5.88 16.05
CA ASN A 100 -13.09 -6.12 14.61
C ASN A 100 -11.79 -6.62 14.02
N ALA A 101 -11.85 -7.74 13.29
CA ALA A 101 -10.71 -8.29 12.58
C ALA A 101 -10.83 -7.91 11.10
N LEU A 102 -9.79 -7.30 10.58
CA LEU A 102 -9.74 -6.83 9.20
C LEU A 102 -8.61 -7.53 8.46
N ALA A 103 -8.84 -7.86 7.19
CA ALA A 103 -7.79 -8.29 6.29
C ALA A 103 -7.15 -7.05 5.68
N LEU A 104 -5.84 -7.05 5.58
CA LEU A 104 -5.08 -5.98 4.95
C LEU A 104 -4.44 -6.51 3.66
N ASP A 105 -4.79 -5.90 2.53
CA ASP A 105 -4.13 -6.17 1.27
C ASP A 105 -2.96 -5.20 1.12
N THR A 106 -1.75 -5.70 1.24
CA THR A 106 -0.55 -4.85 1.20
C THR A 106 -0.26 -4.29 -0.19
N LEU A 107 -0.82 -4.86 -1.25
CA LEU A 107 -0.63 -4.36 -2.61
C LEU A 107 -1.50 -3.13 -2.88
N THR A 108 -2.76 -3.21 -2.48
CA THR A 108 -3.72 -2.13 -2.71
C THR A 108 -3.87 -1.22 -1.50
N SER A 109 -3.37 -1.65 -0.35
CA SER A 109 -3.58 -1.00 0.95
C SER A 109 -5.04 -1.03 1.40
N GLY A 110 -5.83 -1.92 0.82
CA GLY A 110 -7.24 -2.05 1.12
C GLY A 110 -7.49 -2.85 2.40
N LEU A 111 -8.58 -2.52 3.07
CA LEU A 111 -9.03 -3.21 4.28
C LEU A 111 -10.39 -3.84 4.04
N ALA A 112 -10.60 -5.02 4.59
CA ALA A 112 -11.88 -5.71 4.52
C ALA A 112 -12.23 -6.32 5.88
N LEU A 113 -13.45 -6.10 6.34
CA LEU A 113 -13.92 -6.66 7.60
C LEU A 113 -14.11 -8.17 7.46
N LEU A 114 -13.44 -8.92 8.30
CA LEU A 114 -13.56 -10.39 8.35
C LEU A 114 -14.52 -10.84 9.43
N ASN A 115 -14.48 -10.22 10.59
CA ASN A 115 -15.24 -10.65 11.74
C ASN A 115 -15.39 -9.52 12.73
N ARG A 116 -16.47 -9.58 13.49
CA ARG A 116 -16.77 -8.62 14.57
C ARG A 116 -17.29 -9.36 15.78
N GLN A 117 -16.78 -9.02 16.95
CA GLN A 117 -17.26 -9.53 18.22
C GLN A 117 -17.63 -8.35 19.13
N ALA A 118 -18.77 -8.44 19.78
CA ALA A 118 -19.15 -7.49 20.81
C ALA A 118 -18.51 -7.93 22.13
N THR A 119 -18.11 -6.96 22.94
CA THR A 119 -17.49 -7.23 24.23
C THR A 119 -18.35 -6.67 25.35
#